data_9b9607bf0bef49b0145d54b09e0e23ce
#
_entry.id   9b9607bf0bef49b0145d54b09e0e23ce
#
_cell.length_a   1.000
_cell.length_b   1.000
_cell.length_c   1.000
_cell.angle_alpha   90.00
_cell.angle_beta   90.00
_cell.angle_gamma   90.00
#
_symmetry.space_group_name_H-M   'P 1'
#
loop_
_entity.id
_entity.type
_entity.pdbx_description
1 polymer ?
#
loop_
_entity_poly.entity_id
_entity_poly.type
_entity_poly.pdbx_seq_one_letter_code
_entity_poly.pdbx_strand_id
1 'polypeptide(L)'
;MKRKILSLLFTVLMLNVYSQTSLDYKVFEKINEYRVENGLNELIWCKKTFLSVEVHTKYMIVEGRLSHIENSTTPKFTDRLMVFVDNDYILGNENVSMVSINGIEDSIDDIAEKIVDSWKVSKGHNKAMLNKKSNVGAVNCGNSVFTKNNYDFKVVYSTFVLWLDS
;
A
#
# COMPACT_ATOMS: atom_id res chain seq x y z
N MET A 1 54.47 -7.62 -28.12
CA MET A 1 53.58 -8.13 -27.06
C MET A 1 52.40 -7.18 -26.91
N LYS A 2 51.20 -7.57 -27.38
CA LYS A 2 49.99 -6.76 -27.28
C LYS A 2 49.25 -7.16 -25.99
N ARG A 3 49.15 -6.26 -24.99
CA ARG A 3 48.37 -6.45 -23.77
C ARG A 3 46.88 -6.35 -24.12
N LYS A 4 46.16 -7.44 -23.99
CA LYS A 4 44.67 -7.43 -24.02
C LYS A 4 44.19 -6.88 -22.69
N ILE A 5 43.55 -5.70 -22.71
CA ILE A 5 42.84 -5.15 -21.57
C ILE A 5 41.46 -5.84 -21.57
N LEU A 6 41.28 -6.71 -20.58
CA LEU A 6 39.96 -7.37 -20.33
C LEU A 6 39.09 -6.36 -19.57
N SER A 7 38.17 -5.73 -20.31
CA SER A 7 37.16 -4.84 -19.71
C SER A 7 36.14 -5.71 -19.01
N LEU A 8 36.21 -5.71 -17.68
CA LEU A 8 35.22 -6.36 -16.82
C LEU A 8 33.97 -5.45 -16.75
N LEU A 9 32.95 -5.77 -17.55
CA LEU A 9 31.67 -5.09 -17.52
C LEU A 9 30.95 -5.51 -16.22
N PHE A 10 31.00 -4.66 -15.20
CA PHE A 10 30.28 -4.86 -13.94
C PHE A 10 28.82 -4.48 -14.19
N THR A 11 28.00 -5.44 -14.56
CA THR A 11 26.54 -5.25 -14.65
C THR A 11 26.01 -5.17 -13.21
N VAL A 12 25.83 -3.95 -12.71
CA VAL A 12 25.11 -3.72 -11.46
C VAL A 12 23.65 -4.10 -11.70
N LEU A 13 23.27 -5.31 -11.28
CA LEU A 13 21.89 -5.71 -11.21
C LEU A 13 21.25 -4.85 -10.12
N MET A 14 20.49 -3.82 -10.50
CA MET A 14 19.65 -3.05 -9.61
C MET A 14 18.54 -4.01 -9.12
N LEU A 15 18.82 -4.72 -8.04
CA LEU A 15 17.79 -5.38 -7.27
C LEU A 15 16.87 -4.27 -6.74
N ASN A 16 15.70 -4.14 -7.29
CA ASN A 16 14.62 -3.36 -6.67
C ASN A 16 14.32 -4.05 -5.33
N VAL A 17 15.00 -3.61 -4.29
CA VAL A 17 14.69 -4.01 -2.92
C VAL A 17 13.35 -3.35 -2.61
N TYR A 18 12.28 -4.13 -2.64
CA TYR A 18 10.97 -3.71 -2.14
C TYR A 18 11.13 -3.42 -0.66
N SER A 19 11.25 -2.14 -0.33
CA SER A 19 11.46 -1.69 1.04
C SER A 19 10.17 -1.15 1.60
N GLN A 20 9.67 -1.82 2.63
CA GLN A 20 8.63 -1.29 3.50
C GLN A 20 9.13 0.02 4.11
N THR A 21 8.31 1.04 4.09
CA THR A 21 8.64 2.34 4.67
C THR A 21 8.18 2.43 6.13
N SER A 22 8.76 3.37 6.87
CA SER A 22 8.29 3.68 8.23
C SER A 22 6.81 4.14 8.24
N LEU A 23 6.34 4.77 7.16
CA LEU A 23 4.95 5.17 7.02
C LEU A 23 4.02 3.97 6.84
N ASP A 24 4.41 2.95 6.07
CA ASP A 24 3.61 1.73 5.91
C ASP A 24 3.34 1.06 7.25
N TYR A 25 4.40 0.91 8.07
CA TYR A 25 4.26 0.35 9.41
C TYR A 25 3.41 1.21 10.34
N LYS A 26 3.59 2.54 10.31
CA LYS A 26 2.83 3.44 11.17
C LYS A 26 1.33 3.44 10.81
N VAL A 27 0.97 3.40 9.54
CA VAL A 27 -0.43 3.26 9.12
C VAL A 27 -1.00 1.92 9.57
N PHE A 28 -0.24 0.83 9.42
CA PHE A 28 -0.70 -0.50 9.86
C PHE A 28 -0.87 -0.59 11.38
N GLU A 29 0.03 0.00 12.15
CA GLU A 29 -0.06 0.13 13.61
C GLU A 29 -1.35 0.85 14.01
N LYS A 30 -1.63 2.05 13.43
CA LYS A 30 -2.86 2.81 13.71
C LYS A 30 -4.15 2.05 13.32
N ILE A 31 -4.11 1.24 12.26
CA ILE A 31 -5.24 0.36 11.91
C ILE A 31 -5.43 -0.69 13.01
N ASN A 32 -4.38 -1.30 13.52
CA ASN A 32 -4.45 -2.29 14.58
C ASN A 32 -4.91 -1.69 15.90
N GLU A 33 -4.40 -0.52 16.27
CA GLU A 33 -4.92 0.24 17.43
C GLU A 33 -6.44 0.44 17.31
N TYR A 34 -6.91 0.94 16.14
CA TYR A 34 -8.33 1.15 15.90
C TYR A 34 -9.15 -0.14 15.95
N ARG A 35 -8.61 -1.27 15.48
CA ARG A 35 -9.26 -2.58 15.60
C ARG A 35 -9.38 -3.01 17.06
N VAL A 36 -8.32 -2.87 17.86
CA VAL A 36 -8.32 -3.20 19.30
C VAL A 36 -9.32 -2.34 20.07
N GLU A 37 -9.39 -1.05 19.79
CA GLU A 37 -10.38 -0.12 20.35
C GLU A 37 -11.83 -0.55 20.06
N ASN A 38 -12.04 -1.24 18.94
CA ASN A 38 -13.35 -1.79 18.54
C ASN A 38 -13.55 -3.28 18.93
N GLY A 39 -12.70 -3.80 19.84
CA GLY A 39 -12.82 -5.17 20.39
C GLY A 39 -12.44 -6.27 19.41
N LEU A 40 -11.61 -5.98 18.41
CA LEU A 40 -11.12 -6.94 17.43
C LEU A 40 -9.64 -7.26 17.70
N ASN A 41 -9.22 -8.44 17.23
CA ASN A 41 -7.80 -8.78 17.24
C ASN A 41 -7.03 -7.94 16.22
N GLU A 42 -5.76 -7.69 16.51
CA GLU A 42 -4.81 -7.16 15.55
C GLU A 42 -4.67 -8.07 14.33
N LEU A 43 -4.37 -7.46 13.20
CA LEU A 43 -3.95 -8.17 11.99
C LEU A 43 -2.46 -8.49 12.09
N ILE A 44 -2.07 -9.62 11.54
CA ILE A 44 -0.66 -9.96 11.34
C ILE A 44 -0.20 -9.38 10.00
N TRP A 45 0.98 -8.74 9.99
CA TRP A 45 1.57 -8.25 8.74
C TRP A 45 1.91 -9.40 7.80
N CYS A 46 1.40 -9.35 6.59
CA CYS A 46 1.65 -10.37 5.57
C CYS A 46 2.51 -9.81 4.42
N LYS A 47 3.74 -10.33 4.27
CA LYS A 47 4.66 -9.89 3.21
C LYS A 47 4.12 -10.13 1.79
N LYS A 48 3.39 -11.21 1.56
CA LYS A 48 2.77 -11.50 0.26
C LYS A 48 1.68 -10.48 -0.07
N THR A 49 0.87 -10.10 0.93
CA THR A 49 -0.12 -9.03 0.81
C THR A 49 0.57 -7.69 0.53
N PHE A 50 1.71 -7.41 1.18
CA PHE A 50 2.48 -6.18 0.92
C PHE A 50 2.88 -6.05 -0.55
N LEU A 51 3.36 -7.09 -1.19
CA LEU A 51 3.70 -7.06 -2.62
C LEU A 51 2.50 -6.69 -3.50
N SER A 52 1.32 -7.21 -3.18
CA SER A 52 0.09 -6.91 -3.89
C SER A 52 -0.34 -5.43 -3.74
N VAL A 53 -0.32 -4.90 -2.51
CA VAL A 53 -0.71 -3.49 -2.27
C VAL A 53 0.31 -2.50 -2.82
N GLU A 54 1.61 -2.86 -2.84
CA GLU A 54 2.66 -2.05 -3.44
C GLU A 54 2.46 -1.89 -4.95
N VAL A 55 2.13 -2.97 -5.66
CA VAL A 55 1.80 -2.92 -7.10
C VAL A 55 0.65 -1.94 -7.33
N HIS A 56 -0.42 -2.03 -6.55
CA HIS A 56 -1.59 -1.17 -6.71
C HIS A 56 -1.34 0.29 -6.37
N THR A 57 -0.60 0.57 -5.31
CA THR A 57 -0.21 1.95 -4.97
C THR A 57 0.60 2.58 -6.08
N LYS A 58 1.59 1.86 -6.64
CA LYS A 58 2.37 2.31 -7.80
C LYS A 58 1.49 2.56 -9.03
N TYR A 59 0.54 1.68 -9.31
CA TYR A 59 -0.43 1.88 -10.39
C TYR A 59 -1.22 3.18 -10.21
N MET A 60 -1.78 3.44 -9.03
CA MET A 60 -2.54 4.66 -8.77
C MET A 60 -1.69 5.93 -8.93
N ILE A 61 -0.42 5.88 -8.50
CA ILE A 61 0.54 6.99 -8.65
C ILE A 61 0.81 7.27 -10.13
N VAL A 62 1.07 6.25 -10.94
CA VAL A 62 1.35 6.37 -12.38
C VAL A 62 0.13 6.91 -13.12
N GLU A 63 -1.07 6.41 -12.79
CA GLU A 63 -2.33 6.85 -13.40
C GLU A 63 -2.81 8.22 -12.88
N GLY A 64 -2.24 8.73 -11.78
CA GLY A 64 -2.63 9.99 -11.16
C GLY A 64 -4.07 10.00 -10.65
N ARG A 65 -4.64 8.83 -10.30
CA ARG A 65 -6.04 8.71 -9.87
C ARG A 65 -6.25 7.64 -8.82
N LEU A 66 -7.21 7.89 -7.94
CA LEU A 66 -7.68 6.91 -6.96
C LEU A 66 -8.61 5.89 -7.62
N SER A 67 -8.36 4.59 -7.43
CA SER A 67 -9.16 3.52 -8.02
C SER A 67 -8.97 2.22 -7.25
N HIS A 68 -10.02 1.40 -7.20
CA HIS A 68 -9.96 -0.01 -6.77
C HIS A 68 -9.65 -0.97 -7.93
N ILE A 69 -9.73 -0.48 -9.17
CA ILE A 69 -9.62 -1.30 -10.38
C ILE A 69 -8.45 -0.83 -11.22
N GLU A 70 -7.63 -1.77 -11.66
CA GLU A 70 -6.56 -1.53 -12.62
C GLU A 70 -7.00 -1.86 -14.06
N ASN A 71 -6.43 -1.16 -15.01
CA ASN A 71 -6.51 -1.54 -16.41
C ASN A 71 -5.39 -2.55 -16.74
N SER A 72 -5.49 -3.75 -16.19
CA SER A 72 -4.48 -4.80 -16.26
C SER A 72 -5.12 -6.18 -16.32
N THR A 73 -4.31 -7.23 -16.40
CA THR A 73 -4.77 -8.65 -16.36
C THR A 73 -5.24 -9.06 -14.96
N THR A 74 -4.91 -8.29 -13.94
CA THR A 74 -5.29 -8.51 -12.53
C THR A 74 -6.03 -7.29 -11.99
N PRO A 75 -7.25 -6.98 -12.49
CA PRO A 75 -7.91 -5.70 -12.25
C PRO A 75 -8.35 -5.49 -10.78
N LYS A 76 -8.77 -6.52 -10.09
CA LYS A 76 -9.30 -6.44 -8.71
C LYS A 76 -8.21 -6.77 -7.69
N PHE A 77 -8.40 -6.34 -6.43
CA PHE A 77 -7.44 -6.67 -5.36
C PHE A 77 -7.29 -8.18 -5.15
N THR A 78 -8.36 -8.96 -5.32
CA THR A 78 -8.31 -10.42 -5.24
C THR A 78 -7.41 -11.01 -6.31
N ASP A 79 -7.53 -10.54 -7.54
CA ASP A 79 -6.72 -11.01 -8.68
C ASP A 79 -5.25 -10.67 -8.45
N ARG A 80 -4.96 -9.46 -7.96
CA ARG A 80 -3.59 -9.01 -7.61
C ARG A 80 -2.99 -9.83 -6.48
N LEU A 81 -3.78 -10.10 -5.43
CA LEU A 81 -3.31 -10.87 -4.29
C LEU A 81 -3.03 -12.32 -4.65
N MET A 82 -3.86 -12.95 -5.48
CA MET A 82 -3.68 -14.33 -5.97
C MET A 82 -2.39 -14.54 -6.77
N VAL A 83 -1.75 -13.48 -7.30
CA VAL A 83 -0.42 -13.59 -7.91
C VAL A 83 0.66 -13.98 -6.89
N PHE A 84 0.47 -13.62 -5.62
CA PHE A 84 1.48 -13.77 -4.57
C PHE A 84 1.14 -14.83 -3.53
N VAL A 85 -0.14 -15.20 -3.41
CA VAL A 85 -0.60 -16.22 -2.47
C VAL A 85 -1.09 -17.45 -3.22
N ASP A 86 -0.82 -18.63 -2.66
CA ASP A 86 -1.31 -19.89 -3.20
C ASP A 86 -2.69 -20.18 -2.58
N ASN A 87 -3.71 -19.47 -3.10
CA ASN A 87 -5.08 -19.58 -2.62
C ASN A 87 -6.05 -19.25 -3.75
N ASP A 88 -6.97 -20.15 -4.04
CA ASP A 88 -7.96 -20.02 -5.13
C ASP A 88 -9.13 -19.09 -4.78
N TYR A 89 -9.24 -18.69 -3.52
CA TYR A 89 -10.34 -17.85 -3.06
C TYR A 89 -9.91 -16.88 -1.95
N ILE A 90 -10.08 -15.59 -2.18
CA ILE A 90 -9.76 -14.54 -1.23
C ILE A 90 -11.02 -13.95 -0.60
N LEU A 91 -11.13 -14.11 0.73
CA LEU A 91 -12.10 -13.40 1.57
C LEU A 91 -11.44 -12.20 2.22
N GLY A 92 -11.64 -11.02 1.67
CA GLY A 92 -10.97 -9.84 2.18
C GLY A 92 -11.61 -8.54 1.71
N ASN A 93 -10.94 -7.45 2.01
CA ASN A 93 -11.34 -6.09 1.65
C ASN A 93 -10.11 -5.28 1.24
N GLU A 94 -10.35 -4.25 0.46
CA GLU A 94 -9.35 -3.25 0.10
C GLU A 94 -9.85 -1.84 0.46
N ASN A 95 -8.98 -1.05 1.06
CA ASN A 95 -9.13 0.39 1.20
C ASN A 95 -8.06 1.09 0.38
N VAL A 96 -8.44 2.16 -0.28
CA VAL A 96 -7.50 3.07 -0.97
C VAL A 96 -7.75 4.49 -0.50
N SER A 97 -6.69 5.30 -0.47
CA SER A 97 -6.81 6.73 -0.18
C SER A 97 -5.78 7.55 -0.93
N MET A 98 -6.08 8.85 -1.05
CA MET A 98 -5.15 9.87 -1.47
C MET A 98 -5.34 11.06 -0.51
N VAL A 99 -4.32 11.36 0.28
CA VAL A 99 -4.35 12.46 1.25
C VAL A 99 -3.33 13.53 0.89
N SER A 100 -3.70 14.80 1.04
CA SER A 100 -2.75 15.91 0.87
C SER A 100 -1.84 16.02 2.09
N ILE A 101 -0.56 16.36 1.83
CA ILE A 101 0.45 16.58 2.85
C ILE A 101 1.12 17.94 2.68
N ASN A 102 1.52 18.54 3.80
CA ASN A 102 2.25 19.82 3.81
C ASN A 102 3.77 19.65 3.64
N GLY A 103 4.19 18.48 3.13
CA GLY A 103 5.59 18.19 2.86
C GLY A 103 6.43 18.01 4.13
N ILE A 104 7.32 18.95 4.43
CA ILE A 104 8.28 18.84 5.56
C ILE A 104 7.60 19.06 6.92
N GLU A 105 6.41 19.70 6.95
CA GLU A 105 5.72 20.03 8.21
C GLU A 105 4.93 18.86 8.80
N ASP A 106 4.47 17.92 7.96
CA ASP A 106 3.74 16.74 8.44
C ASP A 106 4.72 15.65 8.87
N SER A 107 4.63 15.20 10.11
CA SER A 107 5.34 14.01 10.58
C SER A 107 4.77 12.73 9.97
N ILE A 108 5.52 11.62 10.06
CA ILE A 108 5.03 10.30 9.63
C ILE A 108 3.75 9.94 10.40
N ASP A 109 3.68 10.30 11.67
CA ASP A 109 2.52 10.03 12.53
C ASP A 109 1.28 10.82 12.07
N ASP A 110 1.45 12.12 11.75
CA ASP A 110 0.36 12.97 11.23
C ASP A 110 -0.17 12.44 9.89
N ILE A 111 0.74 12.01 8.99
CA ILE A 111 0.35 11.45 7.69
C ILE A 111 -0.41 10.13 7.88
N ALA A 112 0.08 9.26 8.76
CA ALA A 112 -0.58 7.98 9.05
C ALA A 112 -1.97 8.20 9.65
N GLU A 113 -2.12 9.17 10.55
CA GLU A 113 -3.42 9.55 11.13
C GLU A 113 -4.38 10.07 10.07
N LYS A 114 -3.95 11.01 9.22
CA LYS A 114 -4.76 11.51 8.10
C LYS A 114 -5.27 10.37 7.19
N ILE A 115 -4.43 9.38 6.89
CA ILE A 115 -4.80 8.23 6.07
C ILE A 115 -5.89 7.41 6.78
N VAL A 116 -5.64 6.99 8.03
CA VAL A 116 -6.57 6.14 8.78
C VAL A 116 -7.88 6.88 9.04
N ASP A 117 -7.85 8.15 9.39
CA ASP A 117 -9.04 8.96 9.62
C ASP A 117 -9.87 9.14 8.33
N SER A 118 -9.23 9.26 7.17
CA SER A 118 -9.95 9.28 5.88
C SER A 118 -10.76 7.99 5.68
N TRP A 119 -10.26 6.86 6.16
CA TRP A 119 -10.97 5.58 6.11
C TRP A 119 -12.03 5.44 7.21
N LYS A 120 -11.79 5.98 8.42
CA LYS A 120 -12.77 5.94 9.53
C LYS A 120 -14.05 6.69 9.18
N VAL A 121 -13.97 7.83 8.51
CA VAL A 121 -15.16 8.63 8.12
C VAL A 121 -15.95 8.03 6.96
N SER A 122 -15.35 7.16 6.16
CA SER A 122 -16.01 6.45 5.06
C SER A 122 -16.66 5.17 5.58
N LYS A 123 -18.00 5.08 5.52
CA LYS A 123 -18.74 3.90 5.99
C LYS A 123 -18.23 2.57 5.40
N GLY A 124 -17.86 2.56 4.11
CA GLY A 124 -17.34 1.38 3.41
C GLY A 124 -15.95 0.99 3.91
N HIS A 125 -15.03 1.95 3.93
CA HIS A 125 -13.65 1.72 4.37
C HIS A 125 -13.56 1.39 5.86
N ASN A 126 -14.38 2.04 6.70
CA ASN A 126 -14.47 1.74 8.13
C ASN A 126 -14.91 0.28 8.35
N LYS A 127 -16.00 -0.13 7.67
CA LYS A 127 -16.48 -1.52 7.74
C LYS A 127 -15.41 -2.51 7.27
N ALA A 128 -14.62 -2.15 6.26
CA ALA A 128 -13.52 -2.99 5.78
C ALA A 128 -12.43 -3.15 6.83
N MET A 129 -11.92 -2.05 7.44
CA MET A 129 -10.92 -2.12 8.51
C MET A 129 -11.38 -2.97 9.70
N LEU A 130 -12.68 -2.91 10.02
CA LEU A 130 -13.30 -3.65 11.13
C LEU A 130 -13.85 -5.03 10.73
N ASN A 131 -13.39 -5.61 9.60
CA ASN A 131 -13.76 -6.97 9.23
C ASN A 131 -13.19 -7.97 10.25
N LYS A 132 -14.08 -8.56 11.06
CA LYS A 132 -13.71 -9.50 12.13
C LYS A 132 -13.22 -10.87 11.64
N LYS A 133 -13.45 -11.18 10.35
CA LYS A 133 -13.00 -12.44 9.74
C LYS A 133 -11.55 -12.39 9.26
N SER A 134 -11.01 -11.20 9.06
CA SER A 134 -9.64 -11.04 8.58
C SER A 134 -8.64 -11.18 9.73
N ASN A 135 -7.52 -11.86 9.47
CA ASN A 135 -6.44 -12.10 10.43
C ASN A 135 -5.08 -11.62 9.93
N VAL A 136 -4.93 -11.36 8.63
CA VAL A 136 -3.70 -10.82 8.05
C VAL A 136 -3.99 -9.59 7.19
N GLY A 137 -2.95 -8.78 6.95
CA GLY A 137 -3.07 -7.64 6.07
C GLY A 137 -1.72 -6.97 5.81
N ALA A 138 -1.74 -5.97 4.94
CA ALA A 138 -0.61 -5.08 4.73
C ALA A 138 -1.09 -3.76 4.12
N VAL A 139 -0.28 -2.74 4.26
CA VAL A 139 -0.48 -1.43 3.65
C VAL A 139 0.77 -1.00 2.92
N ASN A 140 0.61 -0.26 1.83
CA ASN A 140 1.69 0.46 1.18
C ASN A 140 1.25 1.90 0.93
N CYS A 141 2.19 2.83 1.14
CA CYS A 141 2.05 4.26 0.95
C CYS A 141 3.09 4.77 -0.02
N GLY A 142 2.70 5.62 -0.95
CA GLY A 142 3.62 6.21 -1.91
C GLY A 142 3.37 7.68 -2.12
N ASN A 143 4.46 8.47 -2.07
CA ASN A 143 4.41 9.91 -2.31
C ASN A 143 4.23 10.22 -3.79
N SER A 144 3.47 11.26 -4.10
CA SER A 144 3.27 11.76 -5.45
C SER A 144 2.95 13.26 -5.45
N VAL A 145 2.83 13.82 -6.65
CA VAL A 145 2.30 15.16 -6.87
C VAL A 145 1.00 15.01 -7.67
N PHE A 146 -0.05 15.61 -7.19
CA PHE A 146 -1.33 15.67 -7.86
C PHE A 146 -1.60 17.10 -8.35
N THR A 147 -1.71 17.29 -9.66
CA THR A 147 -1.95 18.60 -10.27
C THR A 147 -3.44 18.80 -10.52
N LYS A 148 -3.99 19.90 -10.00
CA LYS A 148 -5.37 20.32 -10.24
C LYS A 148 -5.45 21.83 -10.47
N ASN A 149 -6.09 22.26 -11.55
CA ASN A 149 -6.23 23.68 -11.90
C ASN A 149 -4.89 24.44 -11.92
N ASN A 150 -3.82 23.83 -12.45
CA ASN A 150 -2.43 24.33 -12.47
C ASN A 150 -1.78 24.52 -11.09
N TYR A 151 -2.32 23.91 -10.04
CA TYR A 151 -1.69 23.85 -8.72
C TYR A 151 -1.24 22.44 -8.41
N ASP A 152 -0.03 22.32 -7.90
CA ASP A 152 0.58 21.05 -7.49
C ASP A 152 0.37 20.81 -6.00
N PHE A 153 -0.18 19.66 -5.69
CA PHE A 153 -0.41 19.20 -4.32
C PHE A 153 0.49 18.00 -4.05
N LYS A 154 1.29 18.06 -3.00
CA LYS A 154 1.97 16.87 -2.48
C LYS A 154 0.93 15.96 -1.86
N VAL A 155 0.92 14.71 -2.27
CA VAL A 155 -0.07 13.72 -1.82
C VAL A 155 0.60 12.39 -1.49
N VAL A 156 -0.07 11.62 -0.64
CA VAL A 156 0.25 10.21 -0.41
C VAL A 156 -0.91 9.37 -0.91
N TYR A 157 -0.63 8.45 -1.83
CA TYR A 157 -1.53 7.36 -2.18
C TYR A 157 -1.29 6.19 -1.24
N SER A 158 -2.36 5.53 -0.82
CA SER A 158 -2.27 4.38 0.08
C SER A 158 -3.21 3.28 -0.38
N THR A 159 -2.72 2.05 -0.28
CA THR A 159 -3.51 0.82 -0.46
C THR A 159 -3.36 -0.05 0.78
N PHE A 160 -4.47 -0.47 1.35
CA PHE A 160 -4.53 -1.42 2.46
C PHE A 160 -5.41 -2.60 2.06
N VAL A 161 -4.91 -3.81 2.23
CA VAL A 161 -5.66 -5.05 2.04
C VAL A 161 -5.59 -5.86 3.33
N LEU A 162 -6.74 -6.41 3.74
CA LEU A 162 -6.87 -7.37 4.82
C LEU A 162 -7.73 -8.54 4.37
N TRP A 163 -7.38 -9.75 4.82
CA TRP A 163 -8.08 -10.96 4.41
C TRP A 163 -7.94 -12.09 5.42
N LEU A 164 -8.69 -13.18 5.22
CA LEU A 164 -8.60 -14.39 6.01
C LEU A 164 -7.58 -15.33 5.37
N ASP A 165 -6.43 -15.48 6.03
CA ASP A 165 -5.42 -16.49 5.71
C ASP A 165 -5.70 -17.74 6.56
N SER A 166 -5.99 -18.86 5.90
CA SER A 166 -6.47 -20.12 6.51
C SER A 166 -5.39 -21.19 6.60
#